data_96852c01030dcd8eb269840b6333fd34
#
_entry.id   96852c01030dcd8eb269840b6333fd34
#
_cell.length_a   1.000
_cell.length_b   1.000
_cell.length_c   1.000
_cell.angle_alpha   90.00
_cell.angle_beta   90.00
_cell.angle_gamma   90.00
#
_symmetry.space_group_name_H-M   'P 1'
#
loop_
_entity.id
_entity.type
_entity.pdbx_description
1 polymer ?
#
loop_
_entity_poly.entity_id
_entity_poly.type
_entity_poly.pdbx_seq_one_letter_code
_entity_poly.pdbx_strand_id
1 'polypeptide(L)'
;MGVNLSPMRFKSFVWPHNPYTYTITFERKMAVHKIPFGLHYLQSLGQTRRVLRGEGEFVGQGAYDTFKQLANLFYEETPGVLIHPVWMTTTAWFVHLEALQEPRPDYVRYAFAFWEVMPDVAAGLERTGGGQSGGGEDQGGGPDETLVWHTVARGDTLWGLAVRYGVTVESIVALNPSIRNPNLIYPGQRVRVT
;
A
#
# COMPACT_ATOMS: atom_id res chain seq x y z
N MET A 1 -26.32 1.64 21.48
CA MET A 1 -25.72 0.46 20.89
C MET A 1 -24.22 0.73 20.77
N GLY A 2 -23.39 0.04 21.56
CA GLY A 2 -21.93 0.19 21.46
C GLY A 2 -21.43 -0.44 20.18
N VAL A 3 -20.73 0.32 19.35
CA VAL A 3 -20.03 -0.22 18.19
C VAL A 3 -18.87 -1.07 18.72
N ASN A 4 -18.98 -2.37 18.58
CA ASN A 4 -17.92 -3.29 18.97
C ASN A 4 -16.83 -3.24 17.88
N LEU A 5 -15.76 -2.49 18.16
CA LEU A 5 -14.62 -2.38 17.25
C LEU A 5 -13.84 -3.69 17.23
N SER A 6 -13.45 -4.16 16.04
CA SER A 6 -12.55 -5.30 15.93
C SER A 6 -11.20 -4.97 16.58
N PRO A 7 -10.52 -5.94 17.22
CA PRO A 7 -9.21 -5.69 17.80
C PRO A 7 -8.18 -5.37 16.71
N MET A 8 -7.30 -4.42 16.99
CA MET A 8 -6.14 -4.15 16.17
C MET A 8 -5.24 -5.38 16.13
N ARG A 9 -4.64 -5.66 14.98
CA ARG A 9 -3.76 -6.82 14.79
C ARG A 9 -2.56 -6.45 13.93
N PHE A 10 -1.41 -7.00 14.28
CA PHE A 10 -0.22 -6.94 13.44
C PHE A 10 0.48 -8.29 13.44
N LYS A 11 0.65 -8.91 12.28
CA LYS A 11 1.11 -10.28 12.16
C LYS A 11 0.27 -11.22 13.04
N SER A 12 0.93 -11.94 13.97
CA SER A 12 0.30 -12.83 14.94
C SER A 12 -0.21 -12.12 16.20
N PHE A 13 0.21 -10.88 16.44
CA PHE A 13 -0.15 -10.15 17.65
C PHE A 13 -1.54 -9.51 17.52
N VAL A 14 -2.37 -9.75 18.52
CA VAL A 14 -3.71 -9.16 18.64
C VAL A 14 -3.69 -8.27 19.89
N TRP A 15 -4.03 -6.99 19.73
CA TRP A 15 -4.14 -6.10 20.86
C TRP A 15 -5.25 -6.54 21.79
N PRO A 16 -5.00 -6.80 23.08
CA PRO A 16 -6.05 -7.13 24.05
C PRO A 16 -7.04 -5.97 24.24
N HIS A 17 -6.55 -4.75 24.15
CA HIS A 17 -7.33 -3.51 24.10
C HIS A 17 -6.81 -2.65 22.98
N ASN A 18 -7.71 -2.11 22.15
CA ASN A 18 -7.31 -1.19 21.10
C ASN A 18 -6.59 0.03 21.68
N PRO A 19 -5.57 0.55 21.00
CA PRO A 19 -4.94 1.81 21.39
C PRO A 19 -5.97 2.91 21.59
N TYR A 20 -5.78 3.77 22.58
CA TYR A 20 -6.75 4.81 22.92
C TYR A 20 -6.67 6.02 21.96
N THR A 21 -5.51 6.24 21.34
CA THR A 21 -5.35 7.24 20.29
C THR A 21 -4.59 6.68 19.11
N TYR A 22 -4.95 7.15 17.92
CA TYR A 22 -4.19 6.91 16.71
C TYR A 22 -4.39 8.04 15.71
N THR A 23 -3.35 8.27 14.91
CA THR A 23 -3.33 9.25 13.83
C THR A 23 -2.84 8.57 12.57
N ILE A 24 -3.57 8.73 11.47
CA ILE A 24 -3.15 8.27 10.15
C ILE A 24 -2.81 9.50 9.33
N THR A 25 -1.56 9.62 8.92
CA THR A 25 -1.08 10.74 8.13
C THR A 25 -1.02 10.35 6.65
N PHE A 26 -1.69 11.14 5.81
CA PHE A 26 -1.66 11.05 4.36
C PHE A 26 -0.96 12.31 3.83
N GLU A 27 0.12 12.14 3.11
CA GLU A 27 0.88 13.26 2.57
C GLU A 27 1.09 13.07 1.06
N ARG A 28 1.18 14.18 0.36
CA ARG A 28 1.52 14.24 -1.05
C ARG A 28 2.77 15.09 -1.23
N LYS A 29 3.76 14.54 -1.90
CA LYS A 29 4.97 15.28 -2.23
C LYS A 29 4.68 16.23 -3.40
N MET A 30 4.95 17.52 -3.19
CA MET A 30 4.74 18.57 -4.18
C MET A 30 6.05 19.23 -4.52
N ALA A 31 6.32 19.45 -5.80
CA ALA A 31 7.37 20.34 -6.26
C ALA A 31 6.78 21.72 -6.62
N VAL A 32 7.47 22.76 -6.20
CA VAL A 32 7.11 24.15 -6.52
C VAL A 32 8.09 24.66 -7.55
N HIS A 33 7.63 24.90 -8.76
CA HIS A 33 8.42 25.49 -9.83
C HIS A 33 8.14 26.99 -9.90
N LYS A 34 9.18 27.80 -9.69
CA LYS A 34 9.09 29.25 -9.85
C LYS A 34 9.23 29.58 -11.33
N ILE A 35 8.21 30.21 -11.91
CA ILE A 35 8.26 30.72 -13.27
C ILE A 35 8.71 32.19 -13.20
N PRO A 36 9.71 32.63 -13.99
CA PRO A 36 10.05 34.04 -14.09
C PRO A 36 8.79 34.83 -14.44
N PHE A 37 8.56 35.95 -13.73
CA PHE A 37 7.41 36.85 -13.89
C PHE A 37 6.05 36.44 -13.26
N GLY A 38 6.07 35.62 -12.19
CA GLY A 38 5.05 35.80 -11.16
C GLY A 38 4.08 34.67 -10.86
N LEU A 39 4.07 33.55 -11.52
CA LEU A 39 3.23 32.41 -11.14
C LEU A 39 4.06 31.22 -10.70
N HIS A 40 3.62 30.55 -9.62
CA HIS A 40 4.19 29.29 -9.19
C HIS A 40 3.41 28.14 -9.83
N TYR A 41 4.12 27.20 -10.44
CA TYR A 41 3.53 25.95 -10.90
C TYR A 41 3.76 24.87 -9.85
N LEU A 42 2.69 24.20 -9.44
CA LEU A 42 2.72 23.09 -8.49
C LEU A 42 2.64 21.77 -9.25
N GLN A 43 3.66 20.96 -9.10
CA GLN A 43 3.71 19.61 -9.66
C GLN A 43 3.55 18.57 -8.53
N SER A 44 2.59 17.67 -8.66
CA SER A 44 2.48 16.54 -7.75
C SER A 44 3.55 15.50 -8.10
N LEU A 45 4.38 15.14 -7.12
CA LEU A 45 5.39 14.08 -7.22
C LEU A 45 4.87 12.73 -6.70
N GLY A 46 3.57 12.61 -6.48
CA GLY A 46 2.93 11.39 -5.99
C GLY A 46 2.58 11.44 -4.51
N GLN A 47 1.97 10.37 -4.05
CA GLN A 47 1.65 10.17 -2.64
C GLN A 47 2.87 9.65 -1.90
N THR A 48 3.06 10.09 -0.67
CA THR A 48 3.99 9.45 0.25
C THR A 48 3.32 8.28 0.94
N ARG A 49 4.13 7.41 1.54
CA ARG A 49 3.62 6.32 2.37
C ARG A 49 2.70 6.86 3.48
N ARG A 50 1.66 6.12 3.79
CA ARG A 50 0.85 6.41 4.97
C ARG A 50 1.64 6.07 6.23
N VAL A 51 1.50 6.92 7.25
CA VAL A 51 2.11 6.73 8.55
C VAL A 51 0.98 6.62 9.58
N LEU A 52 0.89 5.47 10.24
CA LEU A 52 0.01 5.26 11.38
C LEU A 52 0.83 5.43 12.65
N ARG A 53 0.43 6.33 13.52
CA ARG A 53 0.97 6.51 14.88
C ARG A 53 -0.13 6.36 15.88
N GLY A 54 0.21 5.87 17.07
CA GLY A 54 -0.77 5.77 18.14
C GLY A 54 -0.11 5.58 19.49
N GLU A 55 -0.94 5.71 20.52
CA GLU A 55 -0.60 5.44 21.90
C GLU A 55 -1.60 4.46 22.47
N GLY A 56 -1.11 3.58 23.32
CA GLY A 56 -1.92 2.59 24.01
C GLY A 56 -1.37 2.28 25.39
N GLU A 57 -2.08 1.43 26.08
CA GLU A 57 -1.70 0.94 27.39
C GLU A 57 -2.00 -0.54 27.52
N PHE A 58 -1.16 -1.24 28.26
CA PHE A 58 -1.44 -2.59 28.75
C PHE A 58 -1.63 -2.51 30.24
N VAL A 59 -2.69 -3.12 30.75
CA VAL A 59 -3.11 -3.03 32.14
C VAL A 59 -3.32 -4.43 32.70
N GLY A 60 -2.96 -4.62 33.97
CA GLY A 60 -3.16 -5.85 34.72
C GLY A 60 -1.97 -6.78 34.72
N GLN A 61 -2.14 -7.94 35.37
CA GLN A 61 -1.10 -8.97 35.41
C GLN A 61 -0.71 -9.40 34.00
N GLY A 62 0.57 -9.33 33.65
CA GLY A 62 1.06 -9.68 32.31
C GLY A 62 1.18 -8.49 31.34
N ALA A 63 0.92 -7.26 31.79
CA ALA A 63 1.10 -6.06 30.97
C ALA A 63 2.50 -5.98 30.34
N TYR A 64 3.54 -6.28 31.13
CA TYR A 64 4.92 -6.34 30.67
C TYR A 64 5.18 -7.47 29.68
N ASP A 65 4.59 -8.63 29.88
CA ASP A 65 4.79 -9.77 28.97
C ASP A 65 4.11 -9.49 27.63
N THR A 66 2.95 -8.81 27.65
CA THR A 66 2.29 -8.35 26.44
C THR A 66 3.13 -7.31 25.70
N PHE A 67 3.72 -6.36 26.43
CA PHE A 67 4.64 -5.38 25.83
C PHE A 67 5.89 -6.04 25.25
N LYS A 68 6.48 -7.05 25.94
CA LYS A 68 7.61 -7.82 25.41
C LYS A 68 7.25 -8.55 24.11
N GLN A 69 6.05 -9.13 24.03
CA GLN A 69 5.58 -9.76 22.78
C GLN A 69 5.52 -8.74 21.64
N LEU A 70 5.00 -7.55 21.91
CA LEU A 70 4.96 -6.46 20.93
C LEU A 70 6.38 -6.00 20.56
N ALA A 71 7.29 -5.90 21.53
CA ALA A 71 8.69 -5.55 21.30
C ALA A 71 9.44 -6.63 20.47
N ASN A 72 9.14 -7.90 20.69
CA ASN A 72 9.72 -8.99 19.89
C ASN A 72 9.32 -8.85 18.41
N LEU A 73 8.08 -8.47 18.13
CA LEU A 73 7.63 -8.20 16.75
C LEU A 73 8.32 -6.98 16.11
N PHE A 74 8.69 -6.00 16.93
CA PHE A 74 9.47 -4.85 16.44
C PHE A 74 10.88 -5.28 15.97
N TYR A 75 11.50 -6.23 16.67
CA TYR A 75 12.80 -6.78 16.27
C TYR A 75 12.74 -7.77 15.10
N GLU A 76 11.56 -8.22 14.72
CA GLU A 76 11.38 -8.97 13.48
C GLU A 76 11.50 -8.01 12.28
N GLU A 77 12.65 -7.88 11.68
CA GLU A 77 12.93 -6.98 10.54
C GLU A 77 12.19 -7.37 9.26
N THR A 78 10.90 -7.57 9.34
CA THR A 78 10.03 -7.93 8.20
C THR A 78 8.71 -7.18 8.26
N PRO A 79 8.16 -6.76 7.10
CA PRO A 79 6.84 -6.18 7.07
C PRO A 79 5.77 -7.22 7.42
N GLY A 80 4.64 -6.78 7.88
CA GLY A 80 3.52 -7.65 8.23
C GLY A 80 2.17 -7.02 7.92
N VAL A 81 1.14 -7.86 7.93
CA VAL A 81 -0.24 -7.38 7.76
C VAL A 81 -0.67 -6.67 9.03
N LEU A 82 -1.04 -5.40 8.89
CA LEU A 82 -1.64 -4.56 9.92
C LEU A 82 -3.12 -4.41 9.65
N ILE A 83 -3.94 -4.79 10.62
CA ILE A 83 -5.40 -4.62 10.59
C ILE A 83 -5.77 -3.57 11.62
N HIS A 84 -6.27 -2.44 11.13
CA HIS A 84 -6.75 -1.37 11.98
C HIS A 84 -8.25 -1.57 12.30
N PRO A 85 -8.72 -1.30 13.52
CA PRO A 85 -10.10 -1.58 13.91
C PRO A 85 -11.17 -0.84 13.10
N VAL A 86 -10.82 0.28 12.46
CA VAL A 86 -11.80 1.15 11.76
C VAL A 86 -11.46 1.35 10.30
N TRP A 87 -10.17 1.50 9.93
CA TRP A 87 -9.80 2.14 8.68
C TRP A 87 -9.31 1.22 7.58
N MET A 88 -8.44 0.24 7.89
CA MET A 88 -7.77 -0.48 6.83
C MET A 88 -7.11 -1.78 7.25
N THR A 89 -6.91 -2.62 6.25
CA THR A 89 -5.92 -3.71 6.27
C THR A 89 -4.83 -3.35 5.27
N THR A 90 -3.58 -3.35 5.70
CA THR A 90 -2.44 -3.00 4.86
C THR A 90 -1.20 -3.78 5.29
N THR A 91 -0.22 -3.90 4.39
CA THR A 91 1.12 -4.37 4.77
C THR A 91 1.93 -3.19 5.26
N ALA A 92 2.55 -3.32 6.43
CA ALA A 92 3.28 -2.23 7.07
C ALA A 92 4.57 -2.71 7.73
N TRP A 93 5.51 -1.78 7.87
CA TRP A 93 6.69 -1.92 8.72
C TRP A 93 6.39 -1.36 10.10
N PHE A 94 6.77 -2.07 11.13
CA PHE A 94 6.76 -1.58 12.50
C PHE A 94 8.05 -0.77 12.73
N VAL A 95 7.96 0.57 12.75
CA VAL A 95 9.13 1.46 12.68
C VAL A 95 9.44 2.20 13.97
N HIS A 96 8.52 2.20 14.92
CA HIS A 96 8.72 2.87 16.21
C HIS A 96 7.93 2.17 17.30
N LEU A 97 8.57 1.95 18.43
CA LEU A 97 7.97 1.50 19.67
C LEU A 97 8.69 2.17 20.83
N GLU A 98 7.94 2.79 21.71
CA GLU A 98 8.43 3.52 22.86
C GLU A 98 7.60 3.19 24.09
N ALA A 99 8.24 2.99 25.24
CA ALA A 99 7.56 2.95 26.53
C ALA A 99 7.58 4.35 27.14
N LEU A 100 6.40 4.88 27.45
CA LEU A 100 6.20 6.30 27.81
C LEU A 100 6.15 6.59 29.31
N GLN A 101 6.51 5.66 30.17
CA GLN A 101 6.36 5.86 31.59
C GLN A 101 7.37 5.10 32.45
N GLU A 102 7.37 5.48 33.76
CA GLU A 102 8.09 4.73 34.78
C GLU A 102 7.57 3.29 34.91
N PRO A 103 8.46 2.30 35.09
CA PRO A 103 8.07 0.91 35.21
C PRO A 103 7.11 0.68 36.40
N ARG A 104 5.96 0.07 36.11
CA ARG A 104 5.02 -0.46 37.12
C ARG A 104 4.72 -1.91 36.78
N PRO A 105 4.57 -2.80 37.74
CA PRO A 105 4.47 -4.24 37.46
C PRO A 105 3.22 -4.62 36.66
N ASP A 106 2.18 -3.83 36.70
CA ASP A 106 0.85 -4.12 36.15
C ASP A 106 0.36 -3.09 35.13
N TYR A 107 1.25 -2.20 34.66
CA TYR A 107 0.86 -1.13 33.74
C TYR A 107 2.03 -0.73 32.84
N VAL A 108 1.77 -0.66 31.53
CA VAL A 108 2.73 -0.18 30.52
C VAL A 108 2.01 0.74 29.55
N ARG A 109 2.43 1.99 29.48
CA ARG A 109 2.01 2.92 28.45
C ARG A 109 3.05 2.94 27.33
N TYR A 110 2.59 2.90 26.07
CA TYR A 110 3.47 2.84 24.93
C TYR A 110 2.98 3.70 23.78
N ALA A 111 3.92 4.18 22.96
CA ALA A 111 3.67 4.76 21.66
C ALA A 111 4.24 3.87 20.56
N PHE A 112 3.61 3.90 19.40
CA PHE A 112 4.04 3.11 18.26
C PHE A 112 3.85 3.87 16.94
N ALA A 113 4.61 3.45 15.91
CA ALA A 113 4.36 3.89 14.55
C ALA A 113 4.57 2.75 13.55
N PHE A 114 3.69 2.74 12.56
CA PHE A 114 3.76 1.87 11.39
C PHE A 114 3.87 2.70 10.12
N TRP A 115 4.71 2.24 9.20
CA TRP A 115 4.82 2.77 7.86
C TRP A 115 4.24 1.78 6.87
N GLU A 116 3.27 2.23 6.08
CA GLU A 116 2.72 1.39 5.02
C GLU A 116 3.76 1.04 3.98
N VAL A 117 3.76 -0.22 3.56
CA VAL A 117 4.53 -0.65 2.38
C VAL A 117 3.76 -0.17 1.16
N MET A 118 4.32 0.77 0.44
CA MET A 118 3.78 1.13 -0.87
C MET A 118 4.13 0.01 -1.85
N PRO A 119 3.19 -0.45 -2.69
CA PRO A 119 3.55 -1.34 -3.78
C PRO A 119 4.63 -0.66 -4.63
N ASP A 120 5.73 -1.36 -4.79
CA ASP A 120 6.90 -0.85 -5.48
C ASP A 120 6.59 -0.73 -6.98
N VAL A 121 6.21 0.45 -7.40
CA VAL A 121 6.03 0.77 -8.83
C VAL A 121 7.36 0.59 -9.58
N ALA A 122 8.49 0.77 -8.89
CA ALA A 122 9.83 0.57 -9.43
C ALA A 122 10.16 -0.90 -9.70
N ALA A 123 9.68 -1.83 -8.88
CA ALA A 123 9.92 -3.27 -9.10
C ALA A 123 9.26 -3.80 -10.40
N GLY A 124 8.23 -3.10 -10.90
CA GLY A 124 7.65 -3.35 -12.21
C GLY A 124 8.52 -2.83 -13.35
N LEU A 125 9.26 -1.73 -13.14
CA LEU A 125 10.12 -1.12 -14.15
C LEU A 125 11.48 -1.80 -14.27
N GLU A 126 12.03 -2.35 -13.18
CA GLU A 126 13.30 -3.07 -13.20
C GLU A 126 13.18 -4.45 -13.88
N ARG A 127 12.00 -5.08 -13.87
CA ARG A 127 11.77 -6.33 -14.61
C ARG A 127 11.67 -6.15 -16.13
N THR A 128 11.39 -4.95 -16.59
CA THR A 128 11.34 -4.63 -18.04
C THR A 128 12.67 -4.10 -18.58
N GLY A 129 13.66 -3.78 -17.73
CA GLY A 129 14.96 -3.22 -18.13
C GLY A 129 16.09 -4.22 -18.35
N GLY A 130 15.89 -5.52 -18.13
CA GLY A 130 16.92 -6.56 -18.21
C GLY A 130 16.74 -7.53 -19.39
N GLY A 131 16.48 -7.03 -20.58
CA GLY A 131 16.43 -7.83 -21.79
C GLY A 131 17.82 -7.99 -22.42
N GLN A 132 18.62 -8.94 -21.97
CA GLN A 132 19.80 -9.40 -22.68
C GLN A 132 19.34 -10.33 -23.81
N SER A 133 19.72 -9.98 -25.03
CA SER A 133 19.59 -10.76 -26.23
C SER A 133 20.23 -12.15 -26.09
N GLY A 134 19.55 -13.16 -26.55
CA GLY A 134 20.11 -14.49 -26.75
C GLY A 134 19.08 -15.40 -27.38
N GLY A 135 19.26 -15.69 -28.66
CA GLY A 135 18.34 -16.43 -29.49
C GLY A 135 18.19 -17.91 -29.10
N GLY A 136 17.12 -18.49 -29.55
CA GLY A 136 16.86 -19.93 -29.48
C GLY A 136 15.40 -20.23 -29.74
N GLU A 137 15.12 -20.69 -30.93
CA GLU A 137 13.88 -21.31 -31.38
C GLU A 137 13.51 -22.45 -30.42
N ASP A 138 12.25 -22.61 -30.00
CA ASP A 138 11.46 -23.78 -30.40
C ASP A 138 10.03 -23.75 -29.86
N GLN A 139 9.20 -24.44 -30.57
CA GLN A 139 7.77 -24.67 -30.54
C GLN A 139 7.25 -25.28 -29.25
N GLY A 140 6.02 -24.97 -28.93
CA GLY A 140 5.26 -25.82 -28.01
C GLY A 140 3.96 -25.18 -27.52
N GLY A 141 2.85 -25.54 -28.14
CA GLY A 141 1.52 -24.99 -27.93
C GLY A 141 0.85 -25.25 -26.60
N GLY A 142 -0.11 -24.39 -26.31
CA GLY A 142 -1.28 -24.55 -25.46
C GLY A 142 -1.15 -24.11 -24.03
N PRO A 143 -2.22 -23.90 -23.26
CA PRO A 143 -3.59 -23.71 -23.69
C PRO A 143 -4.20 -22.38 -23.22
N ASP A 144 -5.18 -21.93 -23.95
CA ASP A 144 -6.29 -21.06 -23.52
C ASP A 144 -5.93 -19.79 -22.77
N GLU A 145 -5.49 -18.77 -23.53
CA GLU A 145 -5.51 -17.38 -23.08
C GLU A 145 -6.95 -16.97 -22.84
N THR A 146 -7.37 -17.01 -21.59
CA THR A 146 -8.67 -16.45 -21.17
C THR A 146 -8.66 -14.96 -21.49
N LEU A 147 -9.29 -14.59 -22.61
CA LEU A 147 -9.44 -13.21 -23.06
C LEU A 147 -10.18 -12.42 -21.97
N VAL A 148 -9.48 -11.54 -21.25
CA VAL A 148 -10.07 -10.71 -20.22
C VAL A 148 -10.47 -9.35 -20.80
N TRP A 149 -11.76 -9.02 -20.69
CA TRP A 149 -12.33 -7.75 -21.13
C TRP A 149 -12.75 -6.92 -19.92
N HIS A 150 -12.38 -5.66 -19.92
CA HIS A 150 -12.84 -4.68 -18.93
C HIS A 150 -13.77 -3.67 -19.57
N THR A 151 -14.90 -3.38 -18.92
CA THR A 151 -15.79 -2.27 -19.32
C THR A 151 -15.40 -1.04 -18.53
N VAL A 152 -14.95 -0.02 -19.23
CA VAL A 152 -14.47 1.24 -18.65
C VAL A 152 -15.58 1.91 -17.83
N ALA A 153 -15.30 2.17 -16.56
CA ALA A 153 -16.15 2.94 -15.66
C ALA A 153 -15.71 4.41 -15.63
N ARG A 154 -16.58 5.28 -15.10
CA ARG A 154 -16.24 6.69 -14.95
C ARG A 154 -15.05 6.86 -14.00
N GLY A 155 -13.97 7.47 -14.48
CA GLY A 155 -12.73 7.67 -13.74
C GLY A 155 -11.64 6.64 -14.02
N ASP A 156 -11.93 5.60 -14.81
CA ASP A 156 -10.90 4.66 -15.26
C ASP A 156 -9.94 5.33 -16.24
N THR A 157 -8.68 4.89 -16.18
CA THR A 157 -7.64 5.25 -17.13
C THR A 157 -6.95 3.98 -17.62
N LEU A 158 -6.38 3.98 -18.82
CA LEU A 158 -5.62 2.81 -19.30
C LEU A 158 -4.46 2.48 -18.38
N TRP A 159 -3.84 3.49 -17.79
CA TRP A 159 -2.80 3.29 -16.78
C TRP A 159 -3.35 2.57 -15.53
N GLY A 160 -4.52 2.99 -15.03
CA GLY A 160 -5.17 2.34 -13.90
C GLY A 160 -5.55 0.88 -14.19
N LEU A 161 -6.03 0.61 -15.41
CA LEU A 161 -6.31 -0.74 -15.87
C LEU A 161 -5.04 -1.58 -16.00
N ALA A 162 -3.97 -1.02 -16.56
CA ALA A 162 -2.67 -1.67 -16.65
C ALA A 162 -2.15 -2.12 -15.28
N VAL A 163 -2.19 -1.25 -14.28
CA VAL A 163 -1.82 -1.57 -12.91
C VAL A 163 -2.73 -2.64 -12.31
N ARG A 164 -4.04 -2.54 -12.52
CA ARG A 164 -5.04 -3.47 -11.96
C ARG A 164 -4.89 -4.89 -12.48
N TYR A 165 -4.56 -5.03 -13.78
CA TYR A 165 -4.45 -6.33 -14.44
C TYR A 165 -3.01 -6.82 -14.59
N GLY A 166 -2.02 -6.06 -14.08
CA GLY A 166 -0.61 -6.45 -14.12
C GLY A 166 0.00 -6.46 -15.53
N VAL A 167 -0.52 -5.62 -16.43
CA VAL A 167 -0.09 -5.50 -17.83
C VAL A 167 0.44 -4.09 -18.11
N THR A 168 1.06 -3.86 -19.25
CA THR A 168 1.50 -2.51 -19.65
C THR A 168 0.41 -1.78 -20.44
N VAL A 169 0.45 -0.44 -20.45
CA VAL A 169 -0.47 0.37 -21.27
C VAL A 169 -0.27 0.05 -22.75
N GLU A 170 0.96 -0.15 -23.16
CA GLU A 170 1.33 -0.50 -24.55
C GLU A 170 0.71 -1.84 -24.97
N SER A 171 0.73 -2.86 -24.10
CA SER A 171 0.08 -4.14 -24.40
C SER A 171 -1.44 -3.99 -24.49
N ILE A 172 -2.07 -3.21 -23.63
CA ILE A 172 -3.52 -2.93 -23.75
C ILE A 172 -3.80 -2.22 -25.08
N VAL A 173 -3.02 -1.22 -25.46
CA VAL A 173 -3.20 -0.49 -26.73
C VAL A 173 -3.00 -1.43 -27.91
N ALA A 174 -1.97 -2.30 -27.89
CA ALA A 174 -1.73 -3.28 -28.94
C ALA A 174 -2.90 -4.26 -29.12
N LEU A 175 -3.55 -4.66 -28.02
CA LEU A 175 -4.73 -5.54 -28.03
C LEU A 175 -6.01 -4.81 -28.45
N ASN A 176 -6.00 -3.47 -28.50
CA ASN A 176 -7.17 -2.64 -28.81
C ASN A 176 -6.87 -1.60 -29.90
N PRO A 177 -6.81 -1.98 -31.18
CA PRO A 177 -6.47 -1.07 -32.29
C PRO A 177 -7.44 0.12 -32.42
N SER A 178 -8.62 0.05 -31.81
CA SER A 178 -9.59 1.14 -31.76
C SER A 178 -9.14 2.29 -30.84
N ILE A 179 -8.20 2.06 -29.92
CA ILE A 179 -7.66 3.07 -29.00
C ILE A 179 -6.51 3.79 -29.70
N ARG A 180 -6.81 4.92 -30.36
CA ARG A 180 -5.80 5.74 -31.04
C ARG A 180 -5.01 6.63 -30.10
N ASN A 181 -5.60 6.98 -28.95
CA ASN A 181 -4.97 7.82 -27.95
C ASN A 181 -5.07 7.14 -26.57
N PRO A 182 -3.93 6.70 -25.97
CA PRO A 182 -3.93 6.03 -24.68
C PRO A 182 -4.49 6.85 -23.52
N ASN A 183 -4.54 8.16 -23.67
CA ASN A 183 -5.07 9.05 -22.65
C ASN A 183 -6.59 9.31 -22.78
N LEU A 184 -7.25 8.68 -23.77
CA LEU A 184 -8.66 8.95 -24.06
C LEU A 184 -9.43 7.63 -24.19
N ILE A 185 -10.09 7.22 -23.12
CA ILE A 185 -11.06 6.13 -23.05
C ILE A 185 -12.38 6.65 -22.48
N TYR A 186 -13.47 6.03 -22.86
CA TYR A 186 -14.81 6.50 -22.49
C TYR A 186 -15.55 5.49 -21.61
N PRO A 187 -16.33 5.94 -20.62
CA PRO A 187 -17.21 5.07 -19.84
C PRO A 187 -18.11 4.23 -20.75
N GLY A 188 -18.19 2.92 -20.48
CA GLY A 188 -18.93 1.95 -21.31
C GLY A 188 -18.10 1.34 -22.45
N GLN A 189 -16.91 1.84 -22.74
CA GLN A 189 -16.00 1.23 -23.72
C GLN A 189 -15.49 -0.11 -23.19
N ARG A 190 -15.48 -1.15 -24.05
CA ARG A 190 -14.87 -2.44 -23.71
C ARG A 190 -13.40 -2.43 -24.15
N VAL A 191 -12.52 -2.76 -23.22
CA VAL A 191 -11.08 -2.80 -23.42
C VAL A 191 -10.59 -4.21 -23.11
N ARG A 192 -9.89 -4.82 -24.05
CA ARG A 192 -9.21 -6.09 -23.84
C ARG A 192 -7.93 -5.82 -23.03
N VAL A 193 -7.75 -6.53 -21.91
CA VAL A 193 -6.61 -6.31 -21.00
C VAL A 193 -5.60 -7.47 -21.01
N THR A 194 -6.01 -8.65 -21.44
CA THR A 194 -5.14 -9.82 -21.74
C THR A 194 -5.68 -10.58 -22.95
#